data_8f4a354911f7eccaead9d61f7916f6f5
#
_entry.id   8f4a354911f7eccaead9d61f7916f6f5
#
_cell.length_a   1.000
_cell.length_b   1.000
_cell.length_c   1.000
_cell.angle_alpha   90.00
_cell.angle_beta   90.00
_cell.angle_gamma   90.00
#
_symmetry.space_group_name_H-M   'P 1'
#
loop_
_entity.id
_entity.type
_entity.pdbx_description
1 polymer ?
#
loop_
_entity_poly.entity_id
_entity_poly.type
_entity_poly.pdbx_seq_one_letter_code
_entity_poly.pdbx_strand_id
1 'polypeptide(L)' 'MKRIAISPLTGRIHLGRVNKYGTAFVGEKQDVTSDVLKAVIDKAEFHGGNFDIEGGGEVWDVTVTKRAARAAAKGE' A
#
# COMPACT_ATOMS: atom_id res chain seq x y z
N MET A 1 16.68 -8.07 -6.49
CA MET A 1 15.73 -8.18 -5.38
C MET A 1 14.47 -7.39 -5.72
N LYS A 2 13.32 -7.97 -5.43
CA LYS A 2 12.07 -7.27 -5.68
C LYS A 2 11.63 -6.48 -4.46
N ARG A 3 11.07 -5.32 -4.69
CA ARG A 3 10.58 -4.46 -3.62
C ARG A 3 9.28 -3.79 -4.03
N ILE A 4 8.53 -3.38 -3.01
CA ILE A 4 7.33 -2.59 -3.18
C ILE A 4 7.68 -1.16 -2.80
N ALA A 5 7.32 -0.21 -3.64
CA ALA A 5 7.59 1.20 -3.38
C ALA A 5 6.51 2.06 -4.02
N ILE A 6 6.37 3.26 -3.49
CA ILE A 6 5.37 4.20 -4.00
C ILE A 6 6.02 5.15 -4.98
N SER A 7 5.31 5.46 -6.05
CA SER A 7 5.75 6.46 -7.00
C SER A 7 5.49 7.85 -6.41
N PRO A 8 6.50 8.70 -6.28
CA PRO A 8 6.26 10.03 -5.73
C PRO A 8 5.48 10.94 -6.66
N LEU A 9 5.38 10.58 -7.94
CA LEU A 9 4.65 11.39 -8.91
C LEU A 9 3.18 11.06 -8.95
N THR A 10 2.83 9.79 -8.78
CA THR A 10 1.44 9.37 -8.97
C THR A 10 0.81 8.81 -7.70
N GLY A 11 1.62 8.51 -6.69
CA GLY A 11 1.12 7.85 -5.49
C GLY A 11 0.78 6.38 -5.69
N ARG A 12 1.08 5.82 -6.85
CA ARG A 12 0.80 4.42 -7.12
C ARG A 12 1.85 3.54 -6.49
N ILE A 13 1.45 2.34 -6.10
CA ILE A 13 2.33 1.38 -5.44
C ILE A 13 2.77 0.36 -6.48
N HIS A 14 4.07 0.16 -6.58
CA HIS A 14 4.63 -0.72 -7.59
C HIS A 14 5.48 -1.80 -6.94
N LEU A 15 5.49 -2.97 -7.58
CA LEU A 15 6.38 -4.08 -7.24
C LEU A 15 7.34 -4.24 -8.39
N GLY A 16 8.64 -4.24 -8.10
CA GLY A 16 9.62 -4.41 -9.14
C GLY A 16 10.99 -4.71 -8.58
N ARG A 17 11.92 -4.93 -9.48
CA ARG A 17 13.32 -5.15 -9.09
C ARG A 17 13.97 -3.80 -8.84
N VAL A 18 14.81 -3.75 -7.82
CA VAL A 18 15.55 -2.53 -7.54
C VAL A 18 17.03 -2.75 -7.86
N ASN A 19 17.73 -1.65 -8.12
CA ASN A 19 19.15 -1.73 -8.37
C ASN A 19 19.89 -2.13 -7.08
N LYS A 20 21.19 -2.35 -7.18
CA LYS A 20 21.94 -2.85 -6.03
C LYS A 20 21.98 -1.86 -4.88
N TYR A 21 21.70 -0.60 -5.13
CA TYR A 21 21.66 0.43 -4.09
C TYR A 21 20.28 0.60 -3.49
N GLY A 22 19.24 0.00 -4.08
CA GLY A 22 17.88 0.13 -3.59
C GLY A 22 17.28 1.50 -3.84
N THR A 23 17.82 2.27 -4.78
CA THR A 23 17.38 3.64 -5.00
C THR A 23 16.43 3.81 -6.18
N ALA A 24 16.34 2.82 -7.06
CA ALA A 24 15.49 2.93 -8.23
C ALA A 24 15.09 1.56 -8.73
N PHE A 25 13.94 1.48 -9.37
CA PHE A 25 13.53 0.27 -10.06
C PHE A 25 14.35 0.11 -11.34
N VAL A 26 14.65 -1.13 -11.67
CA VAL A 26 15.33 -1.46 -12.93
C VAL A 26 14.42 -2.40 -13.70
N GLY A 27 14.26 -2.12 -14.98
CA GLY A 27 13.39 -2.92 -15.84
C GLY A 27 11.93 -2.63 -15.55
N GLU A 28 11.10 -3.60 -15.85
CA GLU A 28 9.66 -3.45 -15.70
C GLU A 28 9.24 -3.52 -14.24
N LYS A 29 8.21 -2.78 -13.92
CA LYS A 29 7.60 -2.82 -12.60
C LYS A 29 6.10 -3.00 -12.77
N GLN A 30 5.48 -3.59 -11.77
CA GLN A 30 4.06 -3.91 -11.81
C GLN A 30 3.32 -3.02 -10.82
N ASP A 31 2.20 -2.44 -11.27
CA ASP A 31 1.34 -1.65 -10.40
C ASP A 31 0.53 -2.63 -9.53
N VAL A 32 0.76 -2.59 -8.24
CA VAL A 32 0.08 -3.46 -7.29
C VAL A 32 -0.74 -2.66 -6.28
N THR A 33 -1.10 -1.43 -6.64
CA THR A 33 -1.81 -0.54 -5.74
C THR A 33 -3.06 -1.19 -5.17
N SER A 34 -3.91 -1.72 -6.03
CA SER A 34 -5.17 -2.31 -5.58
C SER A 34 -4.94 -3.51 -4.67
N ASP A 35 -3.98 -4.35 -5.04
CA ASP A 35 -3.70 -5.54 -4.24
C ASP A 35 -3.18 -5.18 -2.86
N VAL A 36 -2.28 -4.19 -2.79
CA VAL A 36 -1.73 -3.78 -1.50
C VAL A 36 -2.80 -3.14 -0.63
N LEU A 37 -3.63 -2.28 -1.22
CA LEU A 37 -4.68 -1.63 -0.45
C LEU A 37 -5.69 -2.63 0.06
N LYS A 38 -6.05 -3.63 -0.75
CA LYS A 38 -6.94 -4.68 -0.29
C LYS A 38 -6.31 -5.48 0.86
N ALA A 39 -5.01 -5.76 0.75
CA ALA A 39 -4.33 -6.49 1.80
C ALA A 39 -4.32 -5.69 3.11
N VAL A 40 -4.15 -4.37 3.02
CA VAL A 40 -4.18 -3.51 4.20
C VAL A 40 -5.57 -3.55 4.83
N ILE A 41 -6.62 -3.49 4.03
CA ILE A 41 -7.99 -3.57 4.54
C ILE A 41 -8.21 -4.90 5.24
N ASP A 42 -7.81 -6.00 4.63
CA ASP A 42 -7.98 -7.33 5.21
C ASP A 42 -7.20 -7.44 6.52
N LYS A 43 -5.99 -6.90 6.55
CA LYS A 43 -5.18 -6.94 7.77
C LYS A 43 -5.85 -6.15 8.88
N ALA A 44 -6.38 -4.97 8.55
CA ALA A 44 -7.05 -4.15 9.56
C ALA A 44 -8.27 -4.86 10.11
N GLU A 45 -9.05 -5.52 9.24
CA GLU A 45 -10.21 -6.26 9.71
C GLU A 45 -9.82 -7.41 10.63
N PHE A 46 -8.70 -8.05 10.32
CA PHE A 46 -8.19 -9.10 11.20
C PHE A 46 -7.90 -8.57 12.61
N HIS A 47 -7.45 -7.32 12.70
CA HIS A 47 -7.10 -6.70 13.98
C HIS A 47 -8.23 -5.86 14.59
N GLY A 48 -9.43 -5.97 14.08
CA GLY A 48 -10.56 -5.25 14.63
C GLY A 48 -10.71 -3.82 14.16
N GLY A 49 -10.02 -3.45 13.10
CA GLY A 49 -10.18 -2.14 12.49
C GLY A 49 -8.97 -1.26 12.55
N ASN A 50 -7.96 -1.63 13.32
CA ASN A 50 -6.74 -0.84 13.34
C ASN A 50 -5.54 -1.68 13.75
N PHE A 51 -4.37 -1.21 13.37
CA PHE A 51 -3.12 -1.87 13.77
C PHE A 51 -2.00 -0.85 13.70
N ASP A 52 -0.86 -1.21 14.28
CA ASP A 52 0.29 -0.32 14.31
C ASP A 52 1.36 -0.83 13.36
N ILE A 53 2.10 0.11 12.79
CA ILE A 53 3.28 -0.20 11.98
C ILE A 53 4.48 0.38 12.70
N GLU A 54 5.50 -0.43 12.96
CA GLU A 54 6.73 0.02 13.60
C GLU A 54 7.88 -0.12 12.62
N GLY A 55 8.72 0.89 12.59
CA GLY A 55 9.90 0.84 11.76
C GLY A 55 10.72 2.10 11.93
N GLY A 56 12.04 1.95 11.92
CA GLY A 56 12.93 3.10 12.02
C GLY A 56 12.78 3.90 13.29
N GLY A 57 12.36 3.28 14.38
CA GLY A 57 12.16 3.99 15.64
C GLY A 57 10.86 4.75 15.72
N GLU A 58 9.98 4.56 14.75
CA GLU A 58 8.70 5.26 14.70
C GLU A 58 7.56 4.27 14.67
N VAL A 59 6.39 4.73 15.11
CA VAL A 59 5.18 3.91 15.14
C VAL A 59 4.08 4.70 14.45
N TRP A 60 3.38 4.05 13.54
CA TRP A 60 2.23 4.65 12.86
C TRP A 60 0.97 3.86 13.17
N ASP A 61 -0.12 4.57 13.43
CA ASP A 61 -1.42 3.94 13.58
C ASP A 61 -2.12 3.87 12.23
N VAL A 62 -2.64 2.70 11.89
CA VAL A 62 -3.42 2.54 10.68
C VAL A 62 -4.83 2.15 11.08
N THR A 63 -5.79 2.98 10.72
CA THR A 63 -7.20 2.73 11.03
C THR A 63 -7.97 2.63 9.73
N VAL A 64 -8.75 1.56 9.59
CA VAL A 64 -9.58 1.34 8.41
C VAL A 64 -11.02 1.22 8.90
N THR A 65 -11.86 2.13 8.42
CA THR A 65 -13.27 2.17 8.77
C THR A 65 -14.09 2.03 7.49
N LYS A 66 -14.95 1.02 7.47
CA LYS A 66 -15.81 0.83 6.31
C LYS A 66 -16.97 1.80 6.41
N ARG A 67 -17.13 2.59 5.38
CA ARG A 67 -18.28 3.49 5.28
C ARG A 67 -19.35 2.84 4.44
N ALA A 68 -20.59 3.31 4.62
CA ALA A 68 -21.66 2.84 3.78
C ALA A 68 -21.30 3.08 2.31
N ALA A 69 -21.62 2.13 1.47
CA ALA A 69 -21.30 2.24 0.06
C ALA A 69 -21.97 3.47 -0.51
N ARG A 70 -21.20 4.21 -1.31
CA ARG A 70 -21.76 5.35 -1.99
C ARG A 70 -22.36 4.88 -3.30
N ALA A 71 -23.62 5.19 -3.50
CA ALA A 71 -24.28 4.79 -4.73
C ALA A 71 -23.58 5.41 -5.94
N ALA A 72 -23.01 6.55 -5.76
CA ALA A 72 -22.35 7.25 -6.84
C ALA A 72 -20.93 6.77 -7.06
N ALA A 73 -20.57 5.96 -6.29
CA ALA A 73 -19.19 5.52 -6.48
C ALA A 73 -19.02 4.87 -7.85
N LYS A 74 -19.47 5.45 -7.87
CA LYS A 74 -19.22 5.31 -8.46
C LYS A 74 -18.66 5.24 -8.94
N GLY A 75 -18.48 5.20 -9.17
CA GLY A 75 -17.97 5.27 -9.47
C GLY A 75 -17.38 5.33 -9.71
N GLU A 76 -17.37 5.45 -9.79
CA GLU A 76 -16.88 5.74 -9.89
C GLU A 76 -16.53 5.58 -10.06
#